data_91c6a4d756c2455dd6c55d9025184d5a
#
_entry.id   91c6a4d756c2455dd6c55d9025184d5a
#
_cell.length_a   1.000
_cell.length_b   1.000
_cell.length_c   1.000
_cell.angle_alpha   90.00
_cell.angle_beta   90.00
_cell.angle_gamma   90.00
#
_symmetry.space_group_name_H-M   'P 1'
#
loop_
_entity.id
_entity.type
_entity.pdbx_description
1 polymer ?
#
loop_
_entity_poly.entity_id
_entity_poly.type
_entity_poly.pdbx_seq_one_letter_code
_entity_poly.pdbx_strand_id
1 'polypeptide(L)'
;MLSLKPNDFSGTRLLDSRNVLAVFYASWCPFCRRFLTIFENTMMKKTNPQGALVDISDEDNTLWETFEVEIVPTLVGFRDRVAIMRKDGVAGVGLGMPELEDALQEMEKG
;
A
#
# COMPACT_ATOMS: atom_id res chain seq x y z
N MET A 1 -5.27 8.21 8.80
CA MET A 1 -4.80 7.14 7.90
C MET A 1 -5.82 6.03 7.86
N LEU A 2 -6.15 5.54 6.67
CA LEU A 2 -7.13 4.48 6.51
C LEU A 2 -6.55 3.12 6.91
N SER A 3 -7.41 2.23 7.37
CA SER A 3 -7.06 0.84 7.63
C SER A 3 -8.02 0.00 6.79
N LEU A 4 -7.51 -0.64 5.75
CA LEU A 4 -8.32 -1.33 4.77
C LEU A 4 -8.31 -2.84 4.99
N LYS A 5 -9.47 -3.46 4.81
CA LYS A 5 -9.68 -4.89 4.96
C LYS A 5 -10.26 -5.46 3.66
N PRO A 6 -10.34 -6.79 3.51
CA PRO A 6 -10.89 -7.36 2.27
C PRO A 6 -12.24 -6.77 1.86
N ASN A 7 -13.09 -6.43 2.83
CA ASN A 7 -14.41 -5.86 2.54
C ASN A 7 -14.37 -4.47 1.92
N ASP A 8 -13.21 -3.80 1.96
CA ASP A 8 -13.05 -2.47 1.37
C ASP A 8 -12.72 -2.55 -0.12
N PHE A 9 -12.63 -3.75 -0.66
CA PHE A 9 -12.29 -3.98 -2.07
C PHE A 9 -13.37 -4.81 -2.76
N SER A 10 -13.52 -4.58 -4.05
CA SER A 10 -14.30 -5.42 -4.94
C SER A 10 -13.35 -5.89 -6.05
N GLY A 11 -12.85 -7.12 -5.95
CA GLY A 11 -11.72 -7.56 -6.76
C GLY A 11 -10.53 -6.66 -6.48
N THR A 12 -9.92 -6.11 -7.52
CA THR A 12 -8.79 -5.19 -7.38
C THR A 12 -9.22 -3.72 -7.30
N ARG A 13 -10.51 -3.44 -7.20
CA ARG A 13 -11.02 -2.07 -7.08
C ARG A 13 -11.23 -1.73 -5.62
N LEU A 14 -10.85 -0.52 -5.25
CA LEU A 14 -11.10 0.03 -3.92
C LEU A 14 -12.50 0.63 -3.89
N LEU A 15 -13.25 0.41 -2.81
CA LEU A 15 -14.59 0.98 -2.69
C LEU A 15 -14.56 2.48 -2.40
N ASP A 16 -13.50 2.95 -1.74
CA ASP A 16 -13.29 4.38 -1.47
C ASP A 16 -12.83 5.06 -2.76
N SER A 17 -13.49 6.15 -3.15
CA SER A 17 -13.21 6.84 -4.41
C SER A 17 -12.09 7.88 -4.33
N ARG A 18 -11.56 8.13 -3.13
CA ARG A 18 -10.45 9.08 -2.96
C ARG A 18 -9.17 8.55 -3.59
N ASN A 19 -8.23 9.46 -3.84
CA ASN A 19 -6.87 9.04 -4.18
C ASN A 19 -6.24 8.44 -2.93
N VAL A 20 -5.81 7.18 -3.02
CA VAL A 20 -5.28 6.43 -1.89
C VAL A 20 -3.95 5.80 -2.26
N LEU A 21 -2.96 5.95 -1.40
CA LEU A 21 -1.70 5.21 -1.50
C LEU A 21 -1.69 4.22 -0.35
N ALA A 22 -1.76 2.93 -0.68
CA ALA A 22 -1.88 1.86 0.31
C ALA A 22 -0.59 1.07 0.41
N VAL A 23 -0.20 0.70 1.64
CA VAL A 23 0.89 -0.24 1.87
C VAL A 23 0.30 -1.57 2.37
N PHE A 24 0.59 -2.63 1.64
CA PHE A 24 0.25 -3.99 2.02
C PHE A 24 1.42 -4.53 2.82
N TYR A 25 1.16 -5.00 4.04
CA TYR A 25 2.23 -5.39 4.95
C TYR A 25 1.83 -6.57 5.83
N ALA A 26 2.84 -7.18 6.45
CA ALA A 26 2.65 -8.21 7.45
C ALA A 26 3.43 -7.83 8.72
N SER A 27 2.82 -8.06 9.88
CA SER A 27 3.42 -7.69 11.16
C SER A 27 4.69 -8.48 11.47
N TRP A 28 4.81 -9.69 10.90
CA TRP A 28 5.96 -10.57 11.11
C TRP A 28 7.15 -10.25 10.19
N CYS A 29 7.02 -9.28 9.32
CA CYS A 29 8.05 -8.94 8.35
C CYS A 29 8.89 -7.76 8.83
N PRO A 30 10.22 -7.93 9.07
CA PRO A 30 11.08 -6.84 9.53
C PRO A 30 11.16 -5.67 8.56
N PHE A 31 11.15 -5.95 7.26
CA PHE A 31 11.19 -4.90 6.23
C PHE A 31 9.92 -4.06 6.26
N CYS A 32 8.78 -4.69 6.58
CA CYS A 32 7.52 -3.99 6.72
C CYS A 32 7.56 -3.03 7.90
N ARG A 33 8.05 -3.48 9.06
CA ARG A 33 8.11 -2.64 10.26
C ARG A 33 8.96 -1.39 10.02
N ARG A 34 10.08 -1.56 9.33
CA ARG A 34 10.96 -0.43 9.00
C ARG A 34 10.26 0.52 8.04
N PHE A 35 9.66 -0.01 6.99
CA PHE A 35 8.99 0.83 5.99
C PHE A 35 7.74 1.52 6.53
N LEU A 36 6.99 0.86 7.41
CA LEU A 36 5.79 1.46 8.00
C LEU A 36 6.09 2.75 8.74
N THR A 37 7.22 2.81 9.47
CA THR A 37 7.62 4.02 10.16
C THR A 37 7.81 5.17 9.16
N ILE A 38 8.49 4.90 8.05
CA ILE A 38 8.71 5.88 6.99
C ILE A 38 7.37 6.31 6.37
N PHE A 39 6.55 5.32 6.05
CA PHE A 39 5.26 5.54 5.39
C PHE A 39 4.31 6.36 6.26
N GLU A 40 4.16 5.97 7.53
CA GLU A 40 3.25 6.68 8.44
C GLU A 40 3.71 8.11 8.69
N ASN A 41 5.01 8.32 8.92
CA ASN A 41 5.54 9.67 9.13
C ASN A 41 5.32 10.58 7.93
N THR A 42 5.43 10.03 6.72
CA THR A 42 5.23 10.80 5.50
C THR A 42 3.75 11.04 5.22
N MET A 43 2.94 10.00 5.34
CA MET A 43 1.55 10.07 4.91
C MET A 43 0.61 10.70 5.93
N MET A 44 0.98 10.73 7.20
CA MET A 44 0.12 11.34 8.22
C MET A 44 -0.09 12.84 7.97
N LYS A 45 0.79 13.46 7.21
CA LYS A 45 0.71 14.89 6.89
C LYS A 45 -0.03 15.15 5.58
N LYS A 46 -0.45 14.11 4.90
CA LYS A 46 -1.08 14.23 3.57
C LYS A 46 -2.54 13.81 3.63
N THR A 47 -3.35 14.53 2.85
CA THR A 47 -4.75 14.17 2.67
C THR A 47 -5.03 13.72 1.23
N ASN A 48 -4.13 14.03 0.29
CA ASN A 48 -4.27 13.65 -1.11
C ASN A 48 -2.89 13.35 -1.70
N PRO A 49 -2.52 12.10 -1.94
CA PRO A 49 -3.34 10.92 -1.67
C PRO A 49 -3.46 10.65 -0.16
N GLN A 50 -4.55 10.01 0.22
CA GLN A 50 -4.75 9.53 1.57
C GLN A 50 -3.92 8.27 1.78
N GLY A 51 -3.19 8.20 2.88
CA GLY A 51 -2.44 6.99 3.22
C GLY A 51 -3.35 5.90 3.75
N ALA A 52 -3.05 4.65 3.43
CA ALA A 52 -3.81 3.50 3.89
C ALA A 52 -2.90 2.35 4.29
N LEU A 53 -3.27 1.66 5.35
CA LEU A 53 -2.59 0.47 5.84
C LEU A 53 -3.44 -0.74 5.52
N VAL A 54 -2.84 -1.77 4.92
CA VAL A 54 -3.53 -3.02 4.59
C VAL A 54 -2.76 -4.15 5.24
N ASP A 55 -3.26 -4.62 6.38
CA ASP A 55 -2.62 -5.69 7.15
C ASP A 55 -3.00 -7.04 6.55
N ILE A 56 -2.03 -7.70 5.93
CA ILE A 56 -2.21 -9.05 5.39
C ILE A 56 -1.33 -10.06 6.13
N SER A 57 -1.13 -9.83 7.43
CA SER A 57 -0.34 -10.74 8.28
C SER A 57 -0.92 -12.15 8.32
N ASP A 58 -2.24 -12.28 8.20
CA ASP A 58 -2.91 -13.58 8.10
C ASP A 58 -2.64 -14.16 6.71
N GLU A 59 -2.01 -15.34 6.67
CA GLU A 59 -1.67 -15.99 5.40
C GLU A 59 -2.92 -16.40 4.60
N ASP A 60 -4.06 -16.53 5.27
CA ASP A 60 -5.33 -16.86 4.61
C ASP A 60 -6.07 -15.62 4.10
N ASN A 61 -5.51 -14.43 4.30
CA ASN A 61 -6.13 -13.20 3.80
C ASN A 61 -6.19 -13.26 2.28
N THR A 62 -7.41 -13.10 1.74
CA THR A 62 -7.64 -13.21 0.29
C THR A 62 -6.92 -12.16 -0.54
N LEU A 63 -6.50 -11.07 0.06
CA LEU A 63 -5.82 -9.99 -0.65
C LEU A 63 -4.44 -10.40 -1.19
N TRP A 64 -3.81 -11.44 -0.59
CA TRP A 64 -2.58 -11.99 -1.16
C TRP A 64 -2.81 -12.42 -2.61
N GLU A 65 -3.85 -13.20 -2.84
CA GLU A 65 -4.18 -13.69 -4.20
C GLU A 65 -4.78 -12.59 -5.07
N THR A 66 -5.71 -11.83 -4.51
CA THR A 66 -6.42 -10.80 -5.28
C THR A 66 -5.45 -9.81 -5.92
N PHE A 67 -4.43 -9.39 -5.19
CA PHE A 67 -3.44 -8.44 -5.68
C PHE A 67 -2.14 -9.11 -6.10
N GLU A 68 -2.10 -10.44 -6.11
CA GLU A 68 -0.91 -11.20 -6.48
C GLU A 68 0.32 -10.70 -5.74
N VAL A 69 0.18 -10.49 -4.42
CA VAL A 69 1.29 -10.04 -3.58
C VAL A 69 2.18 -11.23 -3.28
N GLU A 70 3.45 -11.14 -3.60
CA GLU A 70 4.43 -12.17 -3.30
C GLU A 70 5.39 -11.75 -2.22
N ILE A 71 5.71 -10.46 -2.17
CA ILE A 71 6.65 -9.91 -1.21
C ILE A 71 6.02 -8.69 -0.55
N VAL A 72 6.14 -8.60 0.77
CA VAL A 72 5.72 -7.43 1.52
C VAL A 72 6.95 -6.68 2.01
N PRO A 73 6.91 -5.36 2.14
CA PRO A 73 5.77 -4.49 1.84
C PRO A 73 5.60 -4.26 0.35
N THR A 74 4.36 -3.97 -0.07
CA THR A 74 4.04 -3.60 -1.46
C THR A 74 3.17 -2.35 -1.41
N LEU A 75 3.48 -1.37 -2.25
CA LEU A 75 2.68 -0.14 -2.39
C LEU A 75 1.77 -0.26 -3.59
N VAL A 76 0.51 0.14 -3.42
CA VAL A 76 -0.45 0.24 -4.54
C VAL A 76 -1.15 1.58 -4.43
N GLY A 77 -1.16 2.35 -5.51
CA GLY A 77 -1.88 3.61 -5.58
C GLY A 77 -3.20 3.47 -6.32
N PHE A 78 -4.24 4.07 -5.77
CA PHE A 78 -5.60 4.01 -6.33
C PHE A 78 -6.09 5.41 -6.69
N ARG A 79 -6.73 5.53 -7.85
CA ARG A 79 -7.44 6.73 -8.28
C ARG A 79 -8.77 6.31 -8.89
N ASP A 80 -9.85 6.96 -8.45
CA ASP A 80 -11.19 6.59 -8.90
C ASP A 80 -11.44 5.09 -8.75
N ARG A 81 -11.00 4.53 -7.62
CA ARG A 81 -11.17 3.12 -7.24
C ARG A 81 -10.30 2.13 -8.04
N VAL A 82 -9.48 2.62 -8.94
CA VAL A 82 -8.66 1.77 -9.81
C VAL A 82 -7.19 1.85 -9.40
N ALA A 83 -6.51 0.71 -9.34
CA ALA A 83 -5.08 0.67 -9.09
C ALA A 83 -4.36 1.26 -10.30
N ILE A 84 -3.61 2.35 -10.10
CA ILE A 84 -2.93 3.06 -11.17
C ILE A 84 -1.42 2.93 -11.12
N MET A 85 -0.88 2.48 -9.99
CA MET A 85 0.56 2.24 -9.87
C MET A 85 0.83 1.22 -8.78
N ARG A 86 2.00 0.61 -8.84
CA ARG A 86 2.40 -0.41 -7.88
C ARG A 86 3.92 -0.45 -7.75
N LYS A 87 4.39 -0.63 -6.51
CA LYS A 87 5.80 -0.85 -6.20
C LYS A 87 5.89 -2.07 -5.31
N ASP A 88 6.39 -3.18 -5.85
CA ASP A 88 6.57 -4.41 -5.07
C ASP A 88 7.86 -4.32 -4.25
N GLY A 89 7.82 -4.87 -3.04
CA GLY A 89 9.03 -5.00 -2.24
C GLY A 89 10.05 -5.90 -2.95
N VAL A 90 11.31 -5.64 -2.66
CA VAL A 90 12.42 -6.45 -3.21
C VAL A 90 12.86 -7.43 -2.14
N ALA A 91 13.00 -8.72 -2.50
CA ALA A 91 13.42 -9.77 -1.57
C ALA A 91 14.73 -9.40 -0.91
N GLY A 92 14.76 -9.45 0.43
CA GLY A 92 15.93 -9.13 1.22
C GLY A 92 16.24 -7.63 1.36
N VAL A 93 15.44 -6.77 0.74
CA VAL A 93 15.64 -5.31 0.75
C VAL A 93 14.40 -4.58 1.24
N GLY A 94 13.21 -4.99 0.76
CA GLY A 94 11.95 -4.33 1.07
C GLY A 94 11.73 -3.08 0.23
N LEU A 95 11.19 -2.04 0.84
CA LEU A 95 10.98 -0.73 0.23
C LEU A 95 11.59 0.34 1.14
N GLY A 96 11.88 1.49 0.59
CA GLY A 96 12.42 2.62 1.33
C GLY A 96 11.86 3.94 0.86
N MET A 97 12.42 5.02 1.37
CA MET A 97 11.99 6.38 1.04
C MET A 97 12.04 6.69 -0.46
N PRO A 98 13.06 6.25 -1.22
CA PRO A 98 13.08 6.52 -2.66
C PRO A 98 11.85 5.97 -3.39
N GLU A 99 11.41 4.75 -3.05
CA GLU A 99 10.23 4.15 -3.67
C GLU A 99 8.96 4.87 -3.25
N LEU A 100 8.90 5.32 -2.01
CA LEU A 100 7.74 6.09 -1.54
C LEU A 100 7.66 7.44 -2.27
N GLU A 101 8.79 8.11 -2.44
CA GLU A 101 8.82 9.38 -3.16
C GLU A 101 8.40 9.19 -4.63
N ASP A 102 8.88 8.13 -5.28
CA ASP A 102 8.47 7.79 -6.64
C ASP A 102 6.98 7.54 -6.73
N ALA A 103 6.44 6.79 -5.77
CA ALA A 103 5.01 6.50 -5.73
C ALA A 103 4.18 7.77 -5.59
N LEU A 104 4.61 8.69 -4.74
CA LEU A 104 3.92 9.96 -4.56
C LEU A 104 3.95 10.81 -5.83
N GLN A 105 5.09 10.82 -6.55
CA GLN A 105 5.19 11.52 -7.82
C GLN A 105 4.24 10.93 -8.86
N GLU A 106 4.16 9.61 -8.93
CA GLU A 106 3.25 8.95 -9.85
C GLU A 106 1.79 9.26 -9.52
N MET A 107 1.46 9.35 -8.24
CA MET A 107 0.11 9.70 -7.82
C MET A 107 -0.25 11.15 -8.16
N GLU A 108 0.73 12.04 -8.25
CA GLU A 108 0.52 13.44 -8.61
C GLU A 108 0.33 13.64 -10.11
N LYS A 109 0.85 12.75 -10.93
CA LYS A 109 0.72 12.81 -12.38
C LYS A 109 -0.68 12.35 -12.75
N GLY A 110 -1.52 13.19 -12.85
CA GLY A 110 -2.84 12.77 -13.08
C GLY A 110 -3.47 12.76 -14.29
#